data_1cd5df6f09e4db1f9625cab5af6c29c5
#
_entry.id   1cd5df6f09e4db1f9625cab5af6c29c5
#
_cell.length_a   1.000
_cell.length_b   1.000
_cell.length_c   1.000
_cell.angle_alpha   90.00
_cell.angle_beta   90.00
_cell.angle_gamma   90.00
#
_symmetry.space_group_name_H-M   'P 1'
#
loop_
_entity.id
_entity.type
_entity.pdbx_description
1 polymer ?
#
loop_
_entity_poly.entity_id
_entity_poly.type
_entity_poly.pdbx_seq_one_letter_code
_entity_poly.pdbx_strand_id
1 'polypeptide(L)'
;MLVQSTGRSRLTKTKVLSIVAVTALLLSATFLRADSDRNEHEDNRLAGTWVGHAGSTLAPALLSFMADGRVIYSRPVTVQTGPSRFELASAAQGEWKRTGDHEFVCTVVTFRSSADVEFNGMVKLVLTIKLDRQSNQLAVTGTAYIYDADGNLLVALPQPGVSSFNRIVAGE
;
A
#
# COMPACT_ATOMS: atom_id res chain seq x y z
N MET A 1 64.83 53.92 -14.99
CA MET A 1 63.99 53.12 -15.89
C MET A 1 63.41 51.96 -15.05
N LEU A 2 62.16 52.09 -14.53
CA LEU A 2 61.52 51.19 -13.61
C LEU A 2 60.47 50.45 -14.39
N VAL A 3 60.57 49.12 -14.46
CA VAL A 3 59.60 48.24 -15.07
C VAL A 3 58.66 47.69 -13.93
N GLN A 4 57.41 48.11 -13.97
CA GLN A 4 56.38 47.58 -13.09
C GLN A 4 55.79 46.25 -13.67
N SER A 5 55.90 45.20 -12.93
CA SER A 5 55.27 43.89 -13.22
C SER A 5 53.88 43.84 -12.59
N THR A 6 52.83 43.83 -13.42
CA THR A 6 51.43 43.60 -12.98
C THR A 6 51.10 42.14 -12.97
N GLY A 7 51.27 41.53 -11.81
CA GLY A 7 50.77 40.17 -11.55
C GLY A 7 49.25 40.16 -11.33
N ARG A 8 48.45 39.82 -12.36
CA ARG A 8 47.01 39.54 -12.20
C ARG A 8 46.78 38.14 -11.63
N SER A 9 46.30 38.10 -10.42
CA SER A 9 45.90 36.86 -9.74
C SER A 9 44.67 36.26 -10.40
N ARG A 10 44.82 35.08 -11.02
CA ARG A 10 43.73 34.25 -11.61
C ARG A 10 43.08 33.32 -10.61
N LEU A 11 43.05 33.64 -9.30
CA LEU A 11 42.75 32.66 -8.25
C LEU A 11 41.31 32.68 -7.71
N THR A 12 40.38 33.44 -8.31
CA THR A 12 39.07 33.63 -7.68
C THR A 12 37.91 32.87 -8.32
N LYS A 13 38.02 32.43 -9.58
CA LYS A 13 36.86 31.77 -10.26
C LYS A 13 36.66 30.32 -9.91
N THR A 14 37.73 29.56 -9.66
CA THR A 14 37.63 28.10 -9.39
C THR A 14 37.12 27.78 -7.98
N LYS A 15 37.43 28.60 -6.99
CA LYS A 15 36.98 28.38 -5.60
C LYS A 15 35.49 28.69 -5.41
N VAL A 16 34.93 29.65 -6.13
CA VAL A 16 33.51 30.01 -6.05
C VAL A 16 32.64 28.90 -6.69
N LEU A 17 33.08 28.30 -7.79
CA LEU A 17 32.36 27.22 -8.46
C LEU A 17 32.26 25.95 -7.58
N SER A 18 33.32 25.64 -6.84
CA SER A 18 33.33 24.45 -5.93
C SER A 18 32.41 24.61 -4.75
N ILE A 19 32.26 25.81 -4.19
CA ILE A 19 31.37 26.08 -3.06
C ILE A 19 29.90 25.97 -3.49
N VAL A 20 29.54 26.46 -4.67
CA VAL A 20 28.16 26.39 -5.20
C VAL A 20 27.77 24.95 -5.49
N ALA A 21 28.68 24.12 -6.03
CA ALA A 21 28.42 22.72 -6.30
C ALA A 21 28.19 21.88 -5.02
N VAL A 22 28.96 22.14 -3.96
CA VAL A 22 28.81 21.42 -2.66
C VAL A 22 27.51 21.82 -1.95
N THR A 23 27.13 23.11 -1.99
CA THR A 23 25.86 23.56 -1.41
C THR A 23 24.64 23.01 -2.15
N ALA A 24 24.69 22.89 -3.47
CA ALA A 24 23.62 22.29 -4.25
C ALA A 24 23.46 20.77 -3.95
N LEU A 25 24.57 20.07 -3.75
CA LEU A 25 24.54 18.63 -3.37
C LEU A 25 23.98 18.40 -1.96
N LEU A 26 24.30 19.25 -1.00
CA LEU A 26 23.80 19.17 0.36
C LEU A 26 22.29 19.51 0.44
N LEU A 27 21.81 20.48 -0.34
CA LEU A 27 20.40 20.79 -0.42
C LEU A 27 19.58 19.65 -1.05
N SER A 28 20.06 19.01 -2.11
CA SER A 28 19.38 17.88 -2.73
C SER A 28 19.30 16.66 -1.81
N ALA A 29 20.31 16.39 -0.99
CA ALA A 29 20.31 15.31 -0.02
C ALA A 29 19.31 15.52 1.12
N THR A 30 19.08 16.76 1.54
CA THR A 30 18.09 17.08 2.58
C THR A 30 16.65 16.97 2.07
N PHE A 31 16.37 17.30 0.82
CA PHE A 31 15.04 17.12 0.24
C PHE A 31 14.68 15.65 0.06
N LEU A 32 15.62 14.81 -0.39
CA LEU A 32 15.40 13.36 -0.51
C LEU A 32 15.15 12.70 0.85
N ARG A 33 15.81 13.14 1.90
CA ARG A 33 15.64 12.59 3.25
C ARG A 33 14.31 13.02 3.89
N ALA A 34 13.88 14.26 3.68
CA ALA A 34 12.60 14.75 4.19
C ALA A 34 11.40 14.03 3.57
N ASP A 35 11.47 13.64 2.29
CA ASP A 35 10.43 12.86 1.63
C ASP A 35 10.41 11.39 2.13
N SER A 36 11.57 10.81 2.42
CA SER A 36 11.66 9.45 2.98
C SER A 36 11.04 9.38 4.38
N ASP A 37 11.43 10.29 5.27
CA ASP A 37 10.92 10.34 6.66
C ASP A 37 9.40 10.59 6.72
N ARG A 38 8.87 11.40 5.79
CA ARG A 38 7.44 11.67 5.71
C ARG A 38 6.65 10.44 5.23
N ASN A 39 7.19 9.72 4.26
CA ASN A 39 6.59 8.50 3.75
C ASN A 39 6.54 7.40 4.81
N GLU A 40 7.63 7.17 5.55
CA GLU A 40 7.68 6.19 6.64
C GLU A 40 6.67 6.50 7.76
N HIS A 41 6.48 7.78 8.11
CA HIS A 41 5.54 8.14 9.16
C HIS A 41 4.08 7.90 8.75
N GLU A 42 3.71 8.14 7.49
CA GLU A 42 2.36 7.89 7.00
C GLU A 42 2.10 6.40 6.73
N ASP A 43 3.10 5.65 6.29
CA ASP A 43 3.01 4.20 6.15
C ASP A 43 2.77 3.55 7.53
N ASN A 44 3.45 4.01 8.58
CA ASN A 44 3.19 3.59 9.95
C ASN A 44 1.75 3.89 10.44
N ARG A 45 1.07 4.89 9.88
CA ARG A 45 -0.32 5.19 10.23
C ARG A 45 -1.31 4.18 9.67
N LEU A 46 -1.05 3.56 8.52
CA LEU A 46 -1.86 2.46 8.00
C LEU A 46 -1.59 1.16 8.76
N ALA A 47 -0.36 0.93 9.22
CA ALA A 47 0.03 -0.27 9.94
C ALA A 47 -0.87 -0.51 11.17
N GLY A 48 -1.31 -1.75 11.35
CA GLY A 48 -2.24 -2.17 12.38
C GLY A 48 -3.36 -3.04 11.84
N THR A 49 -4.31 -3.38 12.70
CA THR A 49 -5.45 -4.24 12.35
C THR A 49 -6.73 -3.41 12.32
N TRP A 50 -7.53 -3.67 11.30
CA TRP A 50 -8.76 -2.96 11.00
C TRP A 50 -9.89 -3.96 10.84
N VAL A 51 -11.04 -3.69 11.45
CA VAL A 51 -12.25 -4.50 11.38
C VAL A 51 -13.35 -3.76 10.63
N GLY A 52 -14.03 -4.46 9.76
CA GLY A 52 -15.14 -3.90 8.97
C GLY A 52 -15.96 -4.99 8.30
N HIS A 53 -16.68 -4.62 7.28
CA HIS A 53 -17.49 -5.53 6.48
C HIS A 53 -17.03 -5.50 5.03
N ALA A 54 -16.91 -6.67 4.43
CA ALA A 54 -16.44 -6.81 3.06
C ALA A 54 -17.59 -6.91 2.07
N GLY A 55 -17.60 -6.01 1.10
CA GLY A 55 -18.52 -6.03 -0.03
C GLY A 55 -19.99 -5.93 0.35
N SER A 56 -20.86 -6.43 -0.52
CA SER A 56 -22.33 -6.41 -0.35
C SER A 56 -22.86 -7.45 0.64
N THR A 57 -22.02 -8.41 1.06
CA THR A 57 -22.47 -9.54 1.90
C THR A 57 -22.51 -9.21 3.39
N LEU A 58 -22.09 -8.02 3.80
CA LEU A 58 -21.93 -7.62 5.21
C LEU A 58 -21.12 -8.63 6.06
N ALA A 59 -20.37 -9.51 5.43
CA ALA A 59 -19.50 -10.45 6.12
C ALA A 59 -18.39 -9.69 6.86
N PRO A 60 -18.14 -10.00 8.14
CA PRO A 60 -17.06 -9.37 8.87
C PRO A 60 -15.72 -9.68 8.21
N ALA A 61 -14.83 -8.72 8.23
CA ALA A 61 -13.50 -8.86 7.65
C ALA A 61 -12.46 -8.10 8.48
N LEU A 62 -11.24 -8.61 8.46
CA LEU A 62 -10.08 -8.00 9.08
C LEU A 62 -9.03 -7.70 8.00
N LEU A 63 -8.44 -6.52 8.08
CA LEU A 63 -7.26 -6.13 7.32
C LEU A 63 -6.14 -5.84 8.32
N SER A 64 -5.03 -6.58 8.22
CA SER A 64 -3.85 -6.35 9.05
C SER A 64 -2.69 -5.91 8.16
N PHE A 65 -2.29 -4.65 8.28
CA PHE A 65 -1.19 -4.04 7.55
C PHE A 65 0.06 -4.04 8.41
N MET A 66 1.16 -4.57 7.90
CA MET A 66 2.48 -4.56 8.54
C MET A 66 3.31 -3.41 7.96
N ALA A 67 4.16 -2.82 8.78
CA ALA A 67 4.99 -1.69 8.37
C ALA A 67 5.99 -2.03 7.23
N ASP A 68 6.26 -3.30 7.01
CA ASP A 68 7.14 -3.79 5.95
C ASP A 68 6.43 -3.96 4.59
N GLY A 69 5.19 -3.50 4.44
CA GLY A 69 4.42 -3.57 3.20
C GLY A 69 3.60 -4.85 3.03
N ARG A 70 3.64 -5.78 3.98
CA ARG A 70 2.80 -6.99 3.94
C ARG A 70 1.40 -6.70 4.45
N VAL A 71 0.41 -7.46 3.94
CA VAL A 71 -0.97 -7.38 4.38
C VAL A 71 -1.60 -8.77 4.48
N ILE A 72 -2.41 -8.97 5.51
CA ILE A 72 -3.27 -10.14 5.66
C ILE A 72 -4.72 -9.64 5.65
N TYR A 73 -5.53 -10.27 4.82
CA TYR A 73 -6.97 -10.07 4.78
C TYR A 73 -7.66 -11.36 5.22
N SER A 74 -8.46 -11.28 6.26
CA SER A 74 -9.20 -12.40 6.83
C SER A 74 -10.69 -12.13 6.79
N ARG A 75 -11.44 -13.16 6.43
CA ARG A 75 -12.91 -13.19 6.46
C ARG A 75 -13.36 -14.60 6.85
N PRO A 76 -14.65 -14.85 7.11
CA PRO A 76 -15.14 -16.21 7.34
C PRO A 76 -14.69 -17.16 6.25
N VAL A 77 -14.23 -18.34 6.64
CA VAL A 77 -13.63 -19.35 5.75
C VAL A 77 -14.64 -19.82 4.69
N THR A 78 -15.92 -19.88 5.05
CA THR A 78 -16.99 -20.32 4.15
C THR A 78 -17.59 -19.13 3.41
N VAL A 79 -17.57 -19.17 2.10
CA VAL A 79 -18.17 -18.17 1.22
C VAL A 79 -19.32 -18.80 0.46
N GLN A 80 -20.52 -18.24 0.62
CA GLN A 80 -21.68 -18.67 -0.16
C GLN A 80 -21.56 -18.11 -1.58
N THR A 81 -21.48 -18.99 -2.57
CA THR A 81 -21.35 -18.64 -3.99
C THR A 81 -22.64 -18.84 -4.79
N GLY A 82 -23.71 -19.33 -4.12
CA GLY A 82 -25.03 -19.56 -4.68
C GLY A 82 -26.01 -20.06 -3.64
N PRO A 83 -27.29 -20.33 -3.98
CA PRO A 83 -28.34 -20.70 -3.03
C PRO A 83 -28.00 -21.93 -2.15
N SER A 84 -27.19 -22.83 -2.67
CA SER A 84 -26.76 -24.05 -1.95
C SER A 84 -25.27 -24.35 -2.16
N ARG A 85 -24.48 -23.38 -2.60
CA ARG A 85 -23.08 -23.58 -2.95
C ARG A 85 -22.20 -22.82 -1.99
N PHE A 86 -21.36 -23.56 -1.29
CA PHE A 86 -20.37 -23.03 -0.38
C PHE A 86 -18.98 -23.35 -0.90
N GLU A 87 -18.09 -22.39 -0.77
CA GLU A 87 -16.67 -22.56 -1.04
C GLU A 87 -15.87 -22.22 0.21
N LEU A 88 -14.79 -22.93 0.40
CA LEU A 88 -13.80 -22.61 1.42
C LEU A 88 -12.81 -21.61 0.83
N ALA A 89 -12.43 -20.62 1.62
CA ALA A 89 -11.41 -19.65 1.24
C ALA A 89 -10.33 -19.60 2.32
N SER A 90 -9.07 -19.62 1.92
CA SER A 90 -7.96 -19.36 2.84
C SER A 90 -7.98 -17.90 3.32
N ALA A 91 -7.21 -17.58 4.37
CA ALA A 91 -6.81 -16.19 4.59
C ALA A 91 -6.05 -15.69 3.35
N ALA A 92 -6.33 -14.46 2.95
CA ALA A 92 -5.63 -13.84 1.84
C ALA A 92 -4.36 -13.14 2.35
N GLN A 93 -3.29 -13.24 1.58
CA GLN A 93 -2.01 -12.61 1.87
C GLN A 93 -1.55 -11.80 0.67
N GLY A 94 -0.76 -10.76 0.92
CA GLY A 94 -0.24 -9.94 -0.14
C GLY A 94 0.56 -8.75 0.34
N GLU A 95 0.61 -7.75 -0.51
CA GLU A 95 1.42 -6.56 -0.32
C GLU A 95 0.57 -5.30 -0.48
N TRP A 96 1.00 -4.24 0.18
CA TRP A 96 0.43 -2.93 0.06
C TRP A 96 1.52 -1.87 -0.15
N LYS A 97 1.16 -0.79 -0.79
CA LYS A 97 2.02 0.38 -0.97
C LYS A 97 1.22 1.66 -0.97
N ARG A 98 1.87 2.73 -0.61
CA ARG A 98 1.34 4.09 -0.73
C ARG A 98 1.30 4.54 -2.19
N THR A 99 0.23 5.21 -2.59
CA THR A 99 0.02 5.76 -3.94
C THR A 99 -0.23 7.25 -3.95
N GLY A 100 -0.55 7.83 -2.78
CA GLY A 100 -0.83 9.27 -2.67
C GLY A 100 -0.92 9.72 -1.22
N ASP A 101 -1.37 10.94 -1.01
CA ASP A 101 -1.60 11.49 0.32
C ASP A 101 -2.83 10.78 0.93
N HIS A 102 -2.61 9.93 1.96
CA HIS A 102 -3.62 9.06 2.56
C HIS A 102 -4.25 8.01 1.63
N GLU A 103 -3.64 7.75 0.48
CA GLU A 103 -4.10 6.76 -0.47
C GLU A 103 -3.09 5.63 -0.59
N PHE A 104 -3.62 4.39 -0.56
CA PHE A 104 -2.83 3.18 -0.64
C PHE A 104 -3.51 2.21 -1.61
N VAL A 105 -2.72 1.33 -2.19
CA VAL A 105 -3.20 0.17 -2.93
C VAL A 105 -2.69 -1.09 -2.25
N CYS A 106 -3.55 -2.09 -2.12
CA CYS A 106 -3.10 -3.41 -1.71
C CYS A 106 -3.58 -4.48 -2.69
N THR A 107 -2.78 -5.52 -2.83
CA THR A 107 -3.10 -6.70 -3.62
C THR A 107 -2.95 -7.91 -2.73
N VAL A 108 -4.03 -8.69 -2.57
CA VAL A 108 -4.03 -9.92 -1.81
C VAL A 108 -4.56 -11.08 -2.64
N VAL A 109 -4.07 -12.28 -2.35
CA VAL A 109 -4.49 -13.52 -3.01
C VAL A 109 -5.01 -14.50 -1.95
N THR A 110 -6.15 -15.12 -2.24
CA THR A 110 -6.74 -16.22 -1.45
C THR A 110 -6.99 -17.41 -2.36
N PHE A 111 -6.81 -18.60 -1.84
CA PHE A 111 -7.14 -19.84 -2.51
C PHE A 111 -8.58 -20.24 -2.24
N ARG A 112 -9.21 -20.87 -3.23
CA ARG A 112 -10.57 -21.38 -3.15
C ARG A 112 -10.57 -22.89 -3.28
N SER A 113 -11.41 -23.54 -2.47
CA SER A 113 -11.63 -24.97 -2.53
C SER A 113 -13.13 -25.26 -2.48
N SER A 114 -13.54 -26.39 -3.04
CA SER A 114 -14.90 -26.91 -2.89
C SER A 114 -15.15 -27.33 -1.43
N ALA A 115 -16.38 -27.67 -1.12
CA ALA A 115 -16.75 -28.27 0.17
C ALA A 115 -16.02 -29.61 0.42
N ASP A 116 -15.66 -30.33 -0.66
CA ASP A 116 -14.90 -31.58 -0.63
C ASP A 116 -13.38 -31.34 -0.59
N VAL A 117 -12.95 -30.09 -0.35
CA VAL A 117 -11.55 -29.66 -0.22
C VAL A 117 -10.74 -29.75 -1.53
N GLU A 118 -11.39 -29.89 -2.67
CA GLU A 118 -10.72 -29.81 -3.97
C GLU A 118 -10.38 -28.36 -4.32
N PHE A 119 -9.17 -28.12 -4.80
CA PHE A 119 -8.72 -26.81 -5.22
C PHE A 119 -9.47 -26.33 -6.47
N ASN A 120 -10.15 -25.18 -6.33
CA ASN A 120 -10.97 -24.59 -7.41
C ASN A 120 -10.37 -23.34 -8.04
N GLY A 121 -9.16 -22.95 -7.61
CA GLY A 121 -8.48 -21.77 -8.11
C GLY A 121 -8.24 -20.70 -7.05
N MET A 122 -8.13 -19.45 -7.49
CA MET A 122 -7.78 -18.34 -6.59
C MET A 122 -8.60 -17.09 -6.87
N VAL A 123 -8.64 -16.20 -5.89
CA VAL A 123 -9.12 -14.83 -6.06
C VAL A 123 -7.99 -13.87 -5.73
N LYS A 124 -7.69 -12.96 -6.65
CA LYS A 124 -6.83 -11.81 -6.44
C LYS A 124 -7.72 -10.59 -6.20
N LEU A 125 -7.56 -9.95 -5.06
CA LEU A 125 -8.22 -8.68 -4.76
C LEU A 125 -7.22 -7.55 -4.96
N VAL A 126 -7.60 -6.53 -5.73
CA VAL A 126 -6.87 -5.27 -5.82
C VAL A 126 -7.73 -4.21 -5.17
N LEU A 127 -7.27 -3.67 -4.06
CA LEU A 127 -8.02 -2.75 -3.22
C LEU A 127 -7.36 -1.37 -3.22
N THR A 128 -8.16 -0.33 -3.39
CA THR A 128 -7.77 1.06 -3.15
C THR A 128 -8.28 1.47 -1.78
N ILE A 129 -7.41 2.03 -0.98
CA ILE A 129 -7.66 2.36 0.42
C ILE A 129 -7.43 3.85 0.61
N LYS A 130 -8.39 4.51 1.26
CA LYS A 130 -8.26 5.88 1.73
C LYS A 130 -8.33 5.91 3.25
N LEU A 131 -7.29 6.45 3.88
CA LEU A 131 -7.21 6.63 5.32
C LEU A 131 -7.83 7.98 5.71
N ASP A 132 -8.86 7.94 6.54
CA ASP A 132 -9.40 9.16 7.18
C ASP A 132 -8.50 9.56 8.36
N ARG A 133 -8.01 10.78 8.32
CA ARG A 133 -7.12 11.32 9.37
C ARG A 133 -7.80 11.53 10.72
N GLN A 134 -9.10 11.76 10.73
CA GLN A 134 -9.81 12.20 11.93
C GLN A 134 -10.47 11.06 12.71
N SER A 135 -10.93 10.02 12.01
CA SER A 135 -11.82 9.01 12.59
C SER A 135 -11.20 7.63 12.76
N ASN A 136 -9.92 7.44 12.44
CA ASN A 136 -9.30 6.11 12.43
C ASN A 136 -10.10 5.09 11.58
N GLN A 137 -10.63 5.56 10.45
CA GLN A 137 -11.39 4.76 9.51
C GLN A 137 -10.64 4.58 8.19
N LEU A 138 -10.89 3.44 7.53
CA LEU A 138 -10.51 3.21 6.15
C LEU A 138 -11.76 3.14 5.29
N ALA A 139 -11.72 3.81 4.15
CA ALA A 139 -12.63 3.59 3.05
C ALA A 139 -11.93 2.71 2.01
N VAL A 140 -12.53 1.56 1.69
CA VAL A 140 -11.94 0.55 0.81
C VAL A 140 -12.86 0.29 -0.38
N THR A 141 -12.30 0.38 -1.58
CA THR A 141 -12.93 -0.03 -2.85
C THR A 141 -12.01 -1.02 -3.56
N GLY A 142 -12.51 -1.75 -4.54
CA GLY A 142 -11.60 -2.63 -5.26
C GLY A 142 -12.26 -3.51 -6.31
N THR A 143 -11.46 -4.41 -6.87
CA THR A 143 -11.85 -5.38 -7.89
C THR A 143 -11.35 -6.77 -7.49
N ALA A 144 -12.24 -7.75 -7.59
CA ALA A 144 -11.90 -9.16 -7.44
C ALA A 144 -11.68 -9.78 -8.82
N TYR A 145 -10.52 -10.39 -9.01
CA TYR A 145 -10.19 -11.19 -10.19
C TYR A 145 -10.23 -12.66 -9.81
N ILE A 146 -11.11 -13.42 -10.43
CA ILE A 146 -11.36 -14.83 -10.13
C ILE A 146 -10.67 -15.66 -11.20
N TYR A 147 -9.86 -16.61 -10.76
CA TYR A 147 -9.10 -17.53 -11.61
C TYR A 147 -9.55 -18.98 -11.34
N ASP A 148 -9.50 -19.81 -12.36
CA ASP A 148 -9.69 -21.27 -12.25
C ASP A 148 -8.46 -21.97 -11.64
N ALA A 149 -8.52 -23.29 -11.55
CA ALA A 149 -7.43 -24.10 -10.99
C ALA A 149 -6.18 -24.11 -11.88
N ASP A 150 -6.32 -23.83 -13.16
CA ASP A 150 -5.22 -23.75 -14.13
C ASP A 150 -4.60 -22.34 -14.21
N GLY A 151 -5.16 -21.37 -13.47
CA GLY A 151 -4.68 -20.00 -13.42
C GLY A 151 -5.24 -19.10 -14.53
N ASN A 152 -6.27 -19.53 -15.27
CA ASN A 152 -6.92 -18.69 -16.28
C ASN A 152 -7.90 -17.73 -15.60
N LEU A 153 -7.91 -16.47 -16.03
CA LEU A 153 -8.87 -15.49 -15.54
C LEU A 153 -10.29 -15.82 -16.03
N LEU A 154 -11.18 -16.11 -15.10
CA LEU A 154 -12.59 -16.36 -15.39
C LEU A 154 -13.40 -15.06 -15.48
N VAL A 155 -13.22 -14.17 -14.50
CA VAL A 155 -13.98 -12.92 -14.41
C VAL A 155 -13.30 -11.89 -13.54
N ALA A 156 -13.51 -10.60 -13.85
CA ALA A 156 -13.16 -9.46 -13.01
C ALA A 156 -14.44 -8.79 -12.50
N LEU A 157 -14.63 -8.73 -11.20
CA LEU A 157 -15.81 -8.18 -10.53
C LEU A 157 -15.43 -6.94 -9.73
N PRO A 158 -15.77 -5.74 -10.19
CA PRO A 158 -15.69 -4.57 -9.34
C PRO A 158 -16.57 -4.75 -8.11
N GLN A 159 -16.03 -4.45 -6.92
CA GLN A 159 -16.81 -4.49 -5.69
C GLN A 159 -17.75 -3.29 -5.65
N PRO A 160 -19.07 -3.49 -5.55
CA PRO A 160 -20.00 -2.39 -5.49
C PRO A 160 -19.87 -1.65 -4.15
N GLY A 161 -19.81 -0.32 -4.23
CA GLY A 161 -19.80 0.54 -3.05
C GLY A 161 -18.44 0.65 -2.35
N VAL A 162 -18.47 1.30 -1.20
CA VAL A 162 -17.32 1.55 -0.33
C VAL A 162 -17.49 0.76 0.94
N SER A 163 -16.51 -0.07 1.26
CA SER A 163 -16.44 -0.77 2.55
C SER A 163 -15.72 0.09 3.57
N SER A 164 -16.24 0.18 4.78
CA SER A 164 -15.66 0.94 5.87
C SER A 164 -15.05 0.00 6.91
N PHE A 165 -13.84 0.33 7.38
CA PHE A 165 -13.12 -0.39 8.41
C PHE A 165 -12.68 0.56 9.50
N ASN A 166 -12.78 0.11 10.75
CA ASN A 166 -12.31 0.83 11.93
C ASN A 166 -11.06 0.18 12.50
N ARG A 167 -10.17 0.97 13.07
CA ARG A 167 -8.95 0.46 13.71
C ARG A 167 -9.31 -0.32 14.98
N ILE A 168 -8.65 -1.45 15.18
CA ILE A 168 -8.68 -2.16 16.47
C ILE A 168 -7.63 -1.53 17.37
N VAL A 169 -8.06 -1.05 18.53
CA VAL A 169 -7.19 -0.47 19.55
C VAL A 169 -7.12 -1.43 20.73
N ALA A 170 -5.90 -1.70 21.22
CA ALA A 170 -5.71 -2.59 22.36
C ALA A 170 -6.27 -1.92 23.63
N GLY A 171 -7.12 -2.66 24.36
CA GLY A 171 -7.67 -2.19 25.64
C GLY A 171 -9.03 -1.49 25.58
N GLU A 172 -9.66 -1.49 24.39
CA GLU A 172 -11.08 -1.08 24.21
C GLU A 172 -12.00 -2.30 24.03
#